data_6065f29df643e01dac1a4981b89a90d4
#
_entry.id   6065f29df643e01dac1a4981b89a90d4
#
_cell.length_a   1.000
_cell.length_b   1.000
_cell.length_c   1.000
_cell.angle_alpha   90.00
_cell.angle_beta   90.00
_cell.angle_gamma   90.00
#
_symmetry.space_group_name_H-M   'P 1'
#
loop_
_entity.id
_entity.type
_entity.pdbx_description
1 polymer ?
#
loop_
_entity_poly.entity_id
_entity_poly.type
_entity_poly.pdbx_seq_one_letter_code
_entity_poly.pdbx_strand_id
1 'polypeptide(L)'
;MRDKQKNYIKLTGLFSVIVAIVLLVTSITIIGGAILLHKLKILKKLPDLSATSTWTAGVLVALFSILIGTGRSAGAMSVPLRLMEQYMDMMNRLTEGDFDTRIRVPKLLKRFRPLAELETSFNKLAEELGKNEVLRTDFIHDFSHEFKTPIVSISGFAKLLQKGNLSEEQEKEYLDIIVTESDKLSNMAMNVLDMNKLENVSVLPDVTRYNLSEQLRHCVLMLEKKWSEKDLEIDIDLPELYISGNEDLLSEVWINLLDNAIKFSPVGGKVIVRLYKRGNDLSVEVRNNGEEITEKDKERIFDKFYQTDTSHATVGNGLGLPICKRIIDLHKGSISVTSTFGLTVFTVNLPELQ
;
A
#
# COMPACT_ATOMS: atom_id res chain seq x y z
N MET A 1 30.60 -16.25 -2.66
CA MET A 1 31.16 -15.80 -3.97
C MET A 1 31.73 -16.92 -4.83
N ARG A 2 32.61 -17.79 -4.34
CA ARG A 2 33.26 -18.89 -5.14
C ARG A 2 32.29 -19.90 -5.75
N ASP A 3 31.21 -20.29 -5.07
CA ASP A 3 30.24 -21.28 -5.59
C ASP A 3 29.31 -20.71 -6.68
N LYS A 4 28.92 -19.44 -6.58
CA LYS A 4 28.14 -18.76 -7.63
C LYS A 4 28.96 -18.68 -8.94
N GLN A 5 30.21 -18.34 -8.83
CA GLN A 5 31.11 -18.27 -9.99
C GLN A 5 31.35 -19.64 -10.66
N LYS A 6 31.41 -20.73 -9.87
CA LYS A 6 31.48 -22.11 -10.39
C LYS A 6 30.21 -22.53 -11.14
N ASN A 7 29.03 -22.18 -10.62
CA ASN A 7 27.76 -22.51 -11.28
C ASN A 7 27.57 -21.72 -12.58
N TYR A 8 27.99 -20.45 -12.59
CA TYR A 8 27.99 -19.61 -13.79
C TYR A 8 28.88 -20.23 -14.91
N ILE A 9 30.11 -20.63 -14.57
CA ILE A 9 31.05 -21.28 -15.51
C ILE A 9 30.48 -22.60 -16.04
N LYS A 10 29.81 -23.39 -15.19
CA LYS A 10 29.17 -24.65 -15.59
C LYS A 10 27.99 -24.41 -16.55
N LEU A 11 27.13 -23.42 -16.29
CA LEU A 11 25.95 -23.14 -17.12
C LEU A 11 26.33 -22.55 -18.49
N THR A 12 27.31 -21.64 -18.53
CA THR A 12 27.86 -21.12 -19.79
C THR A 12 28.59 -22.20 -20.58
N GLY A 13 29.33 -23.09 -19.90
CA GLY A 13 29.96 -24.26 -20.50
C GLY A 13 28.95 -25.22 -21.12
N LEU A 14 27.89 -25.57 -20.39
CA LEU A 14 26.82 -26.44 -20.89
C LEU A 14 26.12 -25.86 -22.13
N PHE A 15 25.79 -24.56 -22.11
CA PHE A 15 25.21 -23.89 -23.28
C PHE A 15 26.12 -23.87 -24.47
N SER A 16 27.42 -23.59 -24.27
CA SER A 16 28.42 -23.63 -25.35
C SER A 16 28.56 -25.03 -25.95
N VAL A 17 28.48 -26.09 -25.14
CA VAL A 17 28.50 -27.48 -25.60
C VAL A 17 27.24 -27.78 -26.43
N ILE A 18 26.06 -27.35 -26.01
CA ILE A 18 24.82 -27.55 -26.79
C ILE A 18 24.93 -26.87 -28.15
N VAL A 19 25.39 -25.62 -28.18
CA VAL A 19 25.59 -24.88 -29.47
C VAL A 19 26.63 -25.56 -30.35
N ALA A 20 27.71 -26.06 -29.78
CA ALA A 20 28.71 -26.82 -30.52
C ALA A 20 28.13 -28.09 -31.13
N ILE A 21 27.31 -28.84 -30.40
CA ILE A 21 26.62 -30.04 -30.88
C ILE A 21 25.66 -29.69 -32.04
N VAL A 22 24.87 -28.64 -31.91
CA VAL A 22 23.93 -28.20 -32.97
C VAL A 22 24.70 -27.82 -34.22
N LEU A 23 25.79 -27.06 -34.08
CA LEU A 23 26.63 -26.66 -35.22
C LEU A 23 27.32 -27.87 -35.88
N LEU A 24 27.74 -28.84 -35.07
CA LEU A 24 28.33 -30.09 -35.59
C LEU A 24 27.29 -30.88 -36.41
N VAL A 25 26.10 -31.08 -35.89
CA VAL A 25 25.00 -31.81 -36.56
C VAL A 25 24.59 -31.11 -37.85
N THR A 26 24.45 -29.78 -37.85
CA THR A 26 24.12 -29.02 -39.04
C THR A 26 25.22 -29.09 -40.08
N SER A 27 26.50 -29.04 -39.67
CA SER A 27 27.64 -29.22 -40.57
C SER A 27 27.68 -30.62 -41.20
N ILE A 28 27.44 -31.67 -40.41
CA ILE A 28 27.35 -33.06 -40.89
C ILE A 28 26.22 -33.22 -41.90
N THR A 29 25.03 -32.64 -41.63
CA THR A 29 23.90 -32.72 -42.55
C THR A 29 24.16 -31.99 -43.87
N ILE A 30 24.80 -30.83 -43.84
CA ILE A 30 25.18 -30.07 -45.03
C ILE A 30 26.19 -30.87 -45.88
N ILE A 31 27.25 -31.40 -45.24
CA ILE A 31 28.29 -32.19 -45.92
C ILE A 31 27.68 -33.48 -46.50
N GLY A 32 26.85 -34.19 -45.70
CA GLY A 32 26.18 -35.41 -46.15
C GLY A 32 25.24 -35.14 -47.34
N GLY A 33 24.50 -34.03 -47.29
CA GLY A 33 23.65 -33.56 -48.40
C GLY A 33 24.43 -33.25 -49.67
N ALA A 34 25.60 -32.58 -49.55
CA ALA A 34 26.45 -32.24 -50.66
C ALA A 34 27.04 -33.52 -51.34
N ILE A 35 27.49 -34.50 -50.54
CA ILE A 35 27.98 -35.79 -51.04
C ILE A 35 26.85 -36.57 -51.72
N LEU A 36 25.65 -36.58 -51.16
CA LEU A 36 24.54 -37.27 -51.77
C LEU A 36 24.14 -36.64 -53.11
N LEU A 37 24.10 -35.31 -53.19
CA LEU A 37 23.84 -34.58 -54.44
C LEU A 37 24.91 -34.81 -55.50
N HIS A 38 26.18 -34.94 -55.10
CA HIS A 38 27.31 -35.30 -56.03
C HIS A 38 27.17 -36.76 -56.52
N LYS A 39 26.88 -37.72 -55.63
CA LYS A 39 26.62 -39.13 -55.99
C LYS A 39 25.42 -39.30 -56.94
N LEU A 40 24.38 -38.51 -56.76
CA LEU A 40 23.16 -38.54 -57.58
C LEU A 40 23.34 -37.84 -58.94
N LYS A 41 24.57 -37.42 -59.29
CA LYS A 41 24.92 -36.73 -60.55
C LYS A 41 24.07 -35.46 -60.86
N ILE A 42 23.44 -34.89 -59.89
CA ILE A 42 22.59 -33.66 -60.02
C ILE A 42 23.48 -32.43 -60.23
N LEU A 43 24.73 -32.45 -59.72
CA LEU A 43 25.74 -31.38 -59.85
C LEU A 43 26.83 -31.71 -60.84
N LYS A 44 26.48 -32.02 -62.08
CA LYS A 44 27.43 -32.36 -63.19
C LYS A 44 28.30 -31.21 -63.68
N LYS A 45 28.19 -29.99 -63.13
CA LYS A 45 28.89 -28.78 -63.63
C LYS A 45 29.98 -28.22 -62.71
N LEU A 46 30.32 -28.86 -61.62
CA LEU A 46 31.44 -28.43 -60.78
C LEU A 46 32.70 -29.11 -61.15
N PRO A 47 33.86 -28.40 -61.25
CA PRO A 47 35.17 -29.02 -61.60
C PRO A 47 35.46 -30.09 -60.55
N ASP A 48 36.18 -31.14 -61.03
CA ASP A 48 36.66 -32.30 -60.28
C ASP A 48 37.53 -31.87 -59.06
N LEU A 49 36.86 -31.52 -58.03
CA LEU A 49 37.43 -31.41 -56.68
C LEU A 49 37.65 -32.84 -56.17
N SER A 50 38.91 -33.26 -56.02
CA SER A 50 39.22 -34.58 -55.48
C SER A 50 38.41 -34.78 -54.16
N ALA A 51 37.82 -35.96 -53.94
CA ALA A 51 37.01 -36.23 -52.77
C ALA A 51 37.72 -35.85 -51.48
N THR A 52 38.99 -35.91 -51.39
CA THR A 52 39.84 -35.51 -50.26
C THR A 52 39.84 -34.02 -50.01
N SER A 53 39.84 -33.17 -51.05
CA SER A 53 39.80 -31.68 -50.83
C SER A 53 38.45 -31.15 -50.38
N THR A 54 37.35 -31.77 -50.82
CA THR A 54 36.03 -31.43 -50.36
C THR A 54 35.77 -31.82 -48.87
N TRP A 55 36.28 -32.98 -48.46
CA TRP A 55 36.25 -33.44 -47.09
C TRP A 55 37.05 -32.54 -46.14
N THR A 56 38.31 -32.18 -46.52
CA THR A 56 39.16 -31.32 -45.70
C THR A 56 38.60 -29.91 -45.59
N ALA A 57 38.07 -29.34 -46.67
CA ALA A 57 37.39 -28.04 -46.63
C ALA A 57 36.13 -28.08 -45.74
N GLY A 58 35.30 -29.12 -45.83
CA GLY A 58 34.13 -29.31 -45.00
C GLY A 58 34.44 -29.40 -43.49
N VAL A 59 35.47 -30.16 -43.12
CA VAL A 59 35.95 -30.30 -41.75
C VAL A 59 36.47 -28.94 -41.20
N LEU A 60 37.24 -28.20 -41.98
CA LEU A 60 37.73 -26.87 -41.57
C LEU A 60 36.62 -25.89 -41.39
N VAL A 61 35.61 -25.83 -42.26
CA VAL A 61 34.44 -24.97 -42.12
C VAL A 61 33.65 -25.36 -40.88
N ALA A 62 33.46 -26.65 -40.57
CA ALA A 62 32.76 -27.13 -39.37
C ALA A 62 33.53 -26.72 -38.11
N LEU A 63 34.84 -26.92 -38.04
CA LEU A 63 35.68 -26.54 -36.91
C LEU A 63 35.64 -25.02 -36.66
N PHE A 64 35.72 -24.23 -37.73
CA PHE A 64 35.68 -22.76 -37.65
C PHE A 64 34.31 -22.26 -37.21
N SER A 65 33.23 -22.87 -37.69
CA SER A 65 31.87 -22.57 -37.28
C SER A 65 31.66 -22.91 -35.82
N ILE A 66 32.16 -24.05 -35.34
CA ILE A 66 32.10 -24.44 -33.93
C ILE A 66 32.86 -23.45 -33.06
N LEU A 67 34.07 -23.07 -33.46
CA LEU A 67 34.92 -22.13 -32.71
C LEU A 67 34.27 -20.75 -32.59
N ILE A 68 33.78 -20.20 -33.71
CA ILE A 68 33.08 -18.90 -33.70
C ILE A 68 31.76 -18.99 -32.93
N GLY A 69 30.97 -20.05 -33.15
CA GLY A 69 29.67 -20.25 -32.50
C GLY A 69 29.77 -20.39 -30.98
N THR A 70 30.75 -21.17 -30.50
CA THR A 70 30.99 -21.34 -29.07
C THR A 70 31.49 -20.05 -28.41
N GLY A 71 32.42 -19.35 -29.05
CA GLY A 71 32.94 -18.08 -28.56
C GLY A 71 31.85 -16.99 -28.46
N ARG A 72 31.02 -16.86 -29.49
CA ARG A 72 29.90 -15.88 -29.51
C ARG A 72 28.78 -16.28 -28.56
N SER A 73 28.46 -17.57 -28.44
CA SER A 73 27.41 -18.04 -27.51
C SER A 73 27.79 -17.85 -26.05
N ALA A 74 29.03 -18.07 -25.67
CA ALA A 74 29.53 -17.81 -24.33
C ALA A 74 29.45 -16.33 -23.97
N GLY A 75 29.77 -15.43 -24.89
CA GLY A 75 29.61 -13.99 -24.72
C GLY A 75 28.14 -13.56 -24.64
N ALA A 76 27.29 -14.08 -25.52
CA ALA A 76 25.87 -13.75 -25.56
C ALA A 76 25.11 -14.22 -24.30
N MET A 77 25.47 -15.38 -23.73
CA MET A 77 24.85 -15.91 -22.53
C MET A 77 25.30 -15.19 -21.25
N SER A 78 26.45 -14.55 -21.27
CA SER A 78 26.97 -13.83 -20.11
C SER A 78 26.11 -12.65 -19.70
N VAL A 79 25.44 -11.97 -20.63
CA VAL A 79 24.60 -10.80 -20.37
C VAL A 79 23.30 -11.18 -19.64
N PRO A 80 22.48 -12.14 -20.13
CA PRO A 80 21.25 -12.53 -19.41
C PRO A 80 21.57 -13.17 -18.06
N LEU A 81 22.65 -13.90 -17.89
CA LEU A 81 23.01 -14.46 -16.58
C LEU A 81 23.43 -13.40 -15.58
N ARG A 82 24.19 -12.40 -15.96
CA ARG A 82 24.52 -11.25 -15.08
C ARG A 82 23.30 -10.45 -14.68
N LEU A 83 22.38 -10.24 -15.61
CA LEU A 83 21.10 -9.60 -15.29
C LEU A 83 20.32 -10.43 -14.26
N MET A 84 20.24 -11.73 -14.45
CA MET A 84 19.53 -12.61 -13.52
C MET A 84 20.19 -12.61 -12.12
N GLU A 85 21.51 -12.60 -12.03
CA GLU A 85 22.23 -12.44 -10.76
C GLU A 85 21.93 -11.07 -10.11
N GLN A 86 21.92 -9.99 -10.87
CA GLN A 86 21.55 -8.66 -10.37
C GLN A 86 20.12 -8.65 -9.86
N TYR A 87 19.17 -9.26 -10.58
CA TYR A 87 17.79 -9.39 -10.14
C TYR A 87 17.67 -10.15 -8.81
N MET A 88 18.37 -11.28 -8.72
CA MET A 88 18.37 -12.09 -7.49
C MET A 88 18.97 -11.34 -6.30
N ASP A 89 20.05 -10.61 -6.52
CA ASP A 89 20.70 -9.79 -5.49
C ASP A 89 19.76 -8.64 -5.02
N MET A 90 19.11 -7.97 -5.96
CA MET A 90 18.15 -6.91 -5.63
C MET A 90 16.89 -7.44 -4.96
N MET A 91 16.40 -8.63 -5.36
CA MET A 91 15.29 -9.28 -4.63
C MET A 91 15.70 -9.63 -3.21
N ASN A 92 16.90 -10.16 -2.98
CA ASN A 92 17.42 -10.45 -1.65
C ASN A 92 17.52 -9.16 -0.80
N ARG A 93 18.06 -8.08 -1.36
CA ARG A 93 18.11 -6.77 -0.67
C ARG A 93 16.72 -6.27 -0.31
N LEU A 94 15.76 -6.42 -1.21
CA LEU A 94 14.37 -6.05 -0.93
C LEU A 94 13.79 -6.87 0.24
N THR A 95 14.08 -8.18 0.31
CA THR A 95 13.65 -9.03 1.44
C THR A 95 14.38 -8.70 2.75
N GLU A 96 15.57 -8.11 2.67
CA GLU A 96 16.33 -7.61 3.83
C GLU A 96 15.89 -6.19 4.28
N GLY A 97 14.88 -5.61 3.60
CA GLY A 97 14.32 -4.30 3.96
C GLY A 97 15.00 -3.11 3.26
N ASP A 98 15.85 -3.33 2.26
CA ASP A 98 16.42 -2.26 1.43
C ASP A 98 15.44 -1.90 0.31
N PHE A 99 14.46 -1.06 0.64
CA PHE A 99 13.41 -0.61 -0.29
C PHE A 99 13.88 0.49 -1.26
N ASP A 100 15.09 1.04 -1.06
CA ASP A 100 15.68 2.00 -2.00
C ASP A 100 16.34 1.33 -3.19
N THR A 101 16.45 0.02 -3.16
CA THR A 101 16.97 -0.79 -4.27
C THR A 101 16.14 -0.56 -5.54
N ARG A 102 16.83 -0.27 -6.67
CA ARG A 102 16.20 -0.05 -7.99
C ARG A 102 16.90 -0.87 -9.05
N ILE A 103 16.12 -1.55 -9.87
CA ILE A 103 16.61 -2.25 -11.06
C ILE A 103 16.75 -1.25 -12.21
N ARG A 104 17.86 -1.38 -12.95
CA ARG A 104 18.09 -0.60 -14.18
C ARG A 104 18.47 -1.53 -15.31
N VAL A 105 17.56 -1.69 -16.27
CA VAL A 105 17.81 -2.45 -17.47
C VAL A 105 18.64 -1.60 -18.46
N PRO A 106 19.74 -2.12 -19.02
CA PRO A 106 20.52 -1.41 -20.05
C PRO A 106 19.64 -0.96 -21.22
N LYS A 107 19.91 0.24 -21.76
CA LYS A 107 19.10 0.85 -22.84
C LYS A 107 18.91 -0.08 -24.05
N LEU A 108 19.93 -0.87 -24.40
CA LEU A 108 19.87 -1.84 -25.51
C LEU A 108 18.83 -2.94 -25.26
N LEU A 109 18.64 -3.37 -24.01
CA LEU A 109 17.75 -4.45 -23.62
C LEU A 109 16.33 -3.94 -23.30
N LYS A 110 16.13 -2.63 -23.11
CA LYS A 110 14.80 -2.02 -22.98
C LYS A 110 13.92 -2.21 -24.23
N ARG A 111 14.50 -2.53 -25.37
CA ARG A 111 13.77 -2.91 -26.59
C ARG A 111 12.99 -4.22 -26.42
N PHE A 112 13.39 -5.07 -25.48
CA PHE A 112 12.64 -6.26 -25.08
C PHE A 112 11.59 -5.86 -24.03
N ARG A 113 10.36 -5.72 -24.50
CA ARG A 113 9.20 -5.29 -23.68
C ARG A 113 9.09 -5.99 -22.32
N PRO A 114 9.27 -7.34 -22.21
CA PRO A 114 9.19 -8.02 -20.90
C PRO A 114 10.24 -7.53 -19.87
N LEU A 115 11.45 -7.17 -20.31
CA LEU A 115 12.48 -6.66 -19.40
C LEU A 115 12.19 -5.23 -18.93
N ALA A 116 11.63 -4.39 -19.80
CA ALA A 116 11.20 -3.05 -19.44
C ALA A 116 10.00 -3.08 -18.47
N GLU A 117 9.05 -3.98 -18.68
CA GLU A 117 7.91 -4.20 -17.78
C GLU A 117 8.37 -4.72 -16.42
N LEU A 118 9.36 -5.64 -16.39
CA LEU A 118 9.94 -6.15 -15.15
C LEU A 118 10.66 -5.05 -14.35
N GLU A 119 11.45 -4.17 -15.00
CA GLU A 119 12.07 -2.99 -14.37
C GLU A 119 11.02 -2.11 -13.71
N THR A 120 9.95 -1.80 -14.44
CA THR A 120 8.87 -0.93 -13.95
C THR A 120 8.13 -1.56 -12.78
N SER A 121 7.75 -2.83 -12.91
CA SER A 121 7.00 -3.56 -11.87
C SER A 121 7.82 -3.73 -10.60
N PHE A 122 9.10 -4.10 -10.72
CA PHE A 122 9.98 -4.22 -9.56
C PHE A 122 10.17 -2.88 -8.84
N ASN A 123 10.48 -1.82 -9.59
CA ASN A 123 10.72 -0.51 -8.99
C ASN A 123 9.46 0.06 -8.33
N LYS A 124 8.28 -0.21 -8.91
CA LYS A 124 7.00 0.13 -8.29
C LYS A 124 6.77 -0.68 -7.01
N LEU A 125 7.04 -1.99 -7.03
CA LEU A 125 6.93 -2.84 -5.83
C LEU A 125 7.85 -2.36 -4.71
N ALA A 126 9.12 -2.07 -5.01
CA ALA A 126 10.07 -1.54 -4.03
C ALA A 126 9.62 -0.20 -3.45
N GLU A 127 9.08 0.68 -4.29
CA GLU A 127 8.52 1.97 -3.85
C GLU A 127 7.32 1.80 -2.93
N GLU A 128 6.37 0.92 -3.29
CA GLU A 128 5.18 0.66 -2.46
C GLU A 128 5.55 0.01 -1.12
N LEU A 129 6.51 -0.94 -1.13
CA LEU A 129 7.00 -1.54 0.11
C LEU A 129 7.73 -0.52 1.00
N GLY A 130 8.54 0.37 0.40
CA GLY A 130 9.21 1.43 1.12
C GLY A 130 8.24 2.43 1.75
N LYS A 131 7.21 2.85 1.02
CA LYS A 131 6.15 3.71 1.55
C LYS A 131 5.44 3.06 2.74
N ASN A 132 5.10 1.77 2.62
CA ASN A 132 4.43 1.03 3.69
C ASN A 132 5.31 0.92 4.95
N GLU A 133 6.63 0.71 4.80
CA GLU A 133 7.54 0.62 5.95
C GLU A 133 7.75 1.98 6.63
N VAL A 134 7.84 3.06 5.86
CA VAL A 134 7.88 4.43 6.42
C VAL A 134 6.60 4.70 7.20
N LEU A 135 5.42 4.44 6.60
CA LEU A 135 4.13 4.62 7.28
C LEU A 135 4.02 3.78 8.56
N ARG A 136 4.55 2.55 8.54
CA ARG A 136 4.57 1.68 9.71
C ARG A 136 5.50 2.21 10.80
N THR A 137 6.65 2.73 10.43
CA THR A 137 7.63 3.28 11.38
C THR A 137 7.10 4.57 12.00
N ASP A 138 6.54 5.46 11.20
CA ASP A 138 5.89 6.69 11.67
C ASP A 138 4.71 6.35 12.61
N PHE A 139 3.89 5.35 12.24
CA PHE A 139 2.82 4.84 13.09
C PHE A 139 3.32 4.40 14.47
N ILE A 140 4.39 3.58 14.54
CA ILE A 140 4.96 3.10 15.83
C ILE A 140 5.53 4.27 16.63
N HIS A 141 6.17 5.22 15.96
CA HIS A 141 6.75 6.40 16.60
C HIS A 141 5.65 7.28 17.22
N ASP A 142 4.65 7.65 16.44
CA ASP A 142 3.55 8.53 16.88
C ASP A 142 2.71 7.85 17.98
N PHE A 143 2.41 6.54 17.81
CA PHE A 143 1.76 5.72 18.81
C PHE A 143 2.54 5.73 20.15
N SER A 144 3.86 5.56 20.09
CA SER A 144 4.70 5.55 21.29
C SER A 144 4.67 6.90 22.01
N HIS A 145 4.66 8.00 21.28
CA HIS A 145 4.57 9.35 21.84
C HIS A 145 3.20 9.61 22.48
N GLU A 146 2.13 9.27 21.77
CA GLU A 146 0.75 9.46 22.25
C GLU A 146 0.43 8.60 23.48
N PHE A 147 1.03 7.40 23.61
CA PHE A 147 0.92 6.55 24.79
C PHE A 147 1.75 7.03 25.98
N LYS A 148 2.93 7.57 25.71
CA LYS A 148 3.84 8.01 26.77
C LYS A 148 3.26 9.15 27.60
N THR A 149 2.61 10.10 26.97
CA THR A 149 2.06 11.29 27.61
C THR A 149 1.03 10.94 28.72
N PRO A 150 -0.06 10.20 28.45
CA PRO A 150 -1.02 9.83 29.50
C PRO A 150 -0.41 8.94 30.59
N ILE A 151 0.49 8.00 30.22
CA ILE A 151 1.16 7.14 31.20
C ILE A 151 2.02 7.97 32.18
N VAL A 152 2.76 8.96 31.68
CA VAL A 152 3.57 9.84 32.51
C VAL A 152 2.68 10.70 33.41
N SER A 153 1.56 11.21 32.89
CA SER A 153 0.57 11.99 33.64
C SER A 153 -0.04 11.15 34.77
N ILE A 154 -0.60 9.97 34.46
CA ILE A 154 -1.15 9.04 35.45
C ILE A 154 -0.13 8.71 36.54
N SER A 155 1.08 8.32 36.15
CA SER A 155 2.17 8.00 37.11
C SER A 155 2.56 9.21 37.97
N GLY A 156 2.60 10.40 37.39
CA GLY A 156 2.93 11.64 38.08
C GLY A 156 1.90 11.99 39.18
N PHE A 157 0.61 12.02 38.80
CA PHE A 157 -0.47 12.36 39.74
C PHE A 157 -0.69 11.26 40.80
N ALA A 158 -0.55 9.98 40.42
CA ALA A 158 -0.58 8.88 41.40
C ALA A 158 0.55 9.00 42.46
N LYS A 159 1.77 9.39 42.06
CA LYS A 159 2.87 9.63 43.00
C LYS A 159 2.62 10.84 43.90
N LEU A 160 1.94 11.89 43.40
CA LEU A 160 1.56 13.05 44.20
C LEU A 160 0.51 12.64 45.26
N LEU A 161 -0.50 11.88 44.88
CA LEU A 161 -1.47 11.28 45.80
C LEU A 161 -0.81 10.40 46.87
N GLN A 162 0.15 9.59 46.48
CA GLN A 162 0.89 8.70 47.39
C GLN A 162 1.73 9.47 48.44
N LYS A 163 2.21 10.66 48.11
CA LYS A 163 2.99 11.49 49.06
C LYS A 163 2.12 12.07 50.15
N GLY A 164 0.82 12.21 49.95
CA GLY A 164 -0.13 12.82 50.90
C GLY A 164 0.06 14.33 51.06
N ASN A 165 -0.50 14.89 52.11
CA ASN A 165 -0.52 16.34 52.39
C ASN A 165 -1.20 17.18 51.32
N LEU A 166 -2.30 16.66 50.75
CA LEU A 166 -3.14 17.33 49.75
C LEU A 166 -4.42 17.79 50.38
N SER A 167 -5.06 18.84 49.83
CA SER A 167 -6.44 19.15 50.17
C SER A 167 -7.41 18.17 49.50
N GLU A 168 -8.64 18.05 50.00
CA GLU A 168 -9.68 17.20 49.38
C GLU A 168 -9.94 17.59 47.92
N GLU A 169 -9.90 18.90 47.60
CA GLU A 169 -10.03 19.39 46.23
C GLU A 169 -8.89 18.93 45.35
N GLN A 170 -7.63 18.98 45.84
CA GLN A 170 -6.47 18.51 45.09
C GLN A 170 -6.47 16.99 44.89
N GLU A 171 -6.90 16.23 45.92
CA GLU A 171 -7.04 14.76 45.75
C GLU A 171 -8.05 14.43 44.67
N LYS A 172 -9.22 15.11 44.71
CA LYS A 172 -10.24 14.91 43.69
C LYS A 172 -9.79 15.30 42.29
N GLU A 173 -9.16 16.46 42.16
CA GLU A 173 -8.61 16.92 40.88
C GLU A 173 -7.60 15.91 40.29
N TYR A 174 -6.68 15.41 41.14
CA TYR A 174 -5.67 14.45 40.67
C TYR A 174 -6.27 13.09 40.27
N LEU A 175 -7.30 12.64 41.03
CA LEU A 175 -8.06 11.44 40.66
C LEU A 175 -8.82 11.64 39.35
N ASP A 176 -9.45 12.76 39.13
CA ASP A 176 -10.18 13.09 37.89
C ASP A 176 -9.22 13.12 36.70
N ILE A 177 -8.01 13.62 36.86
CA ILE A 177 -6.96 13.60 35.81
C ILE A 177 -6.55 12.15 35.53
N ILE A 178 -6.32 11.33 36.55
CA ILE A 178 -5.93 9.93 36.38
C ILE A 178 -7.01 9.16 35.63
N VAL A 179 -8.29 9.36 36.00
CA VAL A 179 -9.43 8.72 35.31
C VAL A 179 -9.49 9.17 33.86
N THR A 180 -9.42 10.46 33.59
CA THR A 180 -9.48 11.04 32.25
C THR A 180 -8.35 10.50 31.35
N GLU A 181 -7.13 10.47 31.85
CA GLU A 181 -5.99 9.96 31.07
C GLU A 181 -6.04 8.43 30.88
N SER A 182 -6.63 7.70 31.85
CA SER A 182 -6.85 6.25 31.72
C SER A 182 -7.91 5.93 30.68
N ASP A 183 -9.00 6.68 30.63
CA ASP A 183 -10.06 6.54 29.63
C ASP A 183 -9.52 6.88 28.22
N LYS A 184 -8.69 7.93 28.12
CA LYS A 184 -8.01 8.29 26.87
C LYS A 184 -7.10 7.16 26.36
N LEU A 185 -6.33 6.54 27.25
CA LEU A 185 -5.44 5.43 26.94
C LEU A 185 -6.24 4.18 26.50
N SER A 186 -7.34 3.88 27.20
CA SER A 186 -8.24 2.77 26.84
C SER A 186 -8.86 2.95 25.46
N ASN A 187 -9.39 4.15 25.17
CA ASN A 187 -9.96 4.48 23.87
C ASN A 187 -8.91 4.40 22.74
N MET A 188 -7.69 4.83 23.01
CA MET A 188 -6.59 4.72 22.04
C MET A 188 -6.25 3.25 21.76
N ALA A 189 -6.18 2.40 22.79
CA ALA A 189 -5.93 0.97 22.62
C ALA A 189 -7.04 0.29 21.80
N MET A 190 -8.31 0.61 22.06
CA MET A 190 -9.44 0.08 21.29
C MET A 190 -9.38 0.52 19.83
N ASN A 191 -9.14 1.80 19.56
CA ASN A 191 -9.03 2.32 18.19
C ASN A 191 -7.90 1.64 17.40
N VAL A 192 -6.76 1.35 18.04
CA VAL A 192 -5.66 0.60 17.40
C VAL A 192 -6.08 -0.85 17.09
N LEU A 193 -6.78 -1.51 18.00
CA LEU A 193 -7.29 -2.87 17.78
C LEU A 193 -8.31 -2.91 16.64
N ASP A 194 -9.24 -1.95 16.60
CA ASP A 194 -10.27 -1.87 15.57
C ASP A 194 -9.66 -1.51 14.21
N MET A 195 -8.70 -0.60 14.17
CA MET A 195 -7.92 -0.31 12.96
C MET A 195 -7.20 -1.55 12.44
N ASN A 196 -6.55 -2.31 13.32
CA ASN A 196 -5.83 -3.55 12.93
C ASN A 196 -6.80 -4.62 12.41
N LYS A 197 -7.97 -4.79 13.05
CA LYS A 197 -9.03 -5.69 12.54
C LYS A 197 -9.46 -5.26 11.13
N LEU A 198 -9.80 -3.98 10.95
CA LEU A 198 -10.29 -3.43 9.68
C LEU A 198 -9.24 -3.52 8.55
N GLU A 199 -7.96 -3.38 8.85
CA GLU A 199 -6.88 -3.53 7.86
C GLU A 199 -6.80 -4.94 7.28
N ASN A 200 -7.07 -5.95 8.10
CA ASN A 200 -7.02 -7.36 7.71
C ASN A 200 -8.32 -7.85 7.02
N VAL A 201 -9.37 -7.03 7.02
CA VAL A 201 -10.63 -7.35 6.32
C VAL A 201 -10.52 -6.95 4.85
N SER A 202 -10.68 -7.91 3.95
CA SER A 202 -10.72 -7.68 2.51
C SER A 202 -12.13 -7.71 1.92
N VAL A 203 -13.10 -8.30 2.62
CA VAL A 203 -14.50 -8.40 2.21
C VAL A 203 -15.36 -7.90 3.36
N LEU A 204 -16.29 -7.00 3.08
CA LEU A 204 -17.21 -6.44 4.07
C LEU A 204 -18.06 -7.57 4.68
N PRO A 205 -17.99 -7.81 6.02
CA PRO A 205 -18.81 -8.80 6.69
C PRO A 205 -20.23 -8.26 6.97
N ASP A 206 -21.16 -9.14 7.27
CA ASP A 206 -22.48 -8.86 7.85
C ASP A 206 -23.24 -7.73 7.16
N VAL A 207 -23.30 -7.76 5.82
CA VAL A 207 -24.04 -6.79 5.01
C VAL A 207 -25.54 -7.06 5.14
N THR A 208 -26.27 -6.07 5.68
CA THR A 208 -27.73 -6.09 5.83
C THR A 208 -28.34 -4.85 5.18
N ARG A 209 -29.63 -4.91 4.83
CA ARG A 209 -30.37 -3.74 4.37
C ARG A 209 -31.12 -3.12 5.54
N TYR A 210 -30.82 -1.86 5.85
CA TYR A 210 -31.40 -1.14 6.98
C TYR A 210 -31.70 0.33 6.64
N ASN A 211 -32.42 1.01 7.53
CA ASN A 211 -32.81 2.41 7.39
C ASN A 211 -31.66 3.31 7.88
N LEU A 212 -30.90 3.91 6.94
CA LEU A 212 -29.78 4.78 7.24
C LEU A 212 -30.22 6.08 7.97
N SER A 213 -31.42 6.56 7.68
CA SER A 213 -31.97 7.77 8.32
C SER A 213 -32.18 7.57 9.80
N GLU A 214 -32.70 6.42 10.21
CA GLU A 214 -32.88 6.07 11.62
C GLU A 214 -31.54 5.87 12.33
N GLN A 215 -30.59 5.23 11.68
CA GLN A 215 -29.25 5.08 12.23
C GLN A 215 -28.61 6.44 12.50
N LEU A 216 -28.67 7.39 11.55
CA LEU A 216 -28.12 8.75 11.73
C LEU A 216 -28.82 9.50 12.87
N ARG A 217 -30.16 9.40 12.97
CA ARG A 217 -30.91 10.01 14.10
C ARG A 217 -30.46 9.43 15.44
N HIS A 218 -30.29 8.10 15.50
CA HIS A 218 -29.80 7.43 16.69
C HIS A 218 -28.41 7.90 17.11
N CYS A 219 -27.47 7.99 16.15
CA CYS A 219 -26.12 8.48 16.41
C CYS A 219 -26.10 9.93 16.93
N VAL A 220 -26.97 10.81 16.39
CA VAL A 220 -27.11 12.19 16.90
C VAL A 220 -27.61 12.19 18.35
N LEU A 221 -28.62 11.37 18.67
CA LEU A 221 -29.14 11.25 20.01
C LEU A 221 -28.17 10.66 21.04
N MET A 222 -27.36 9.68 20.62
CA MET A 222 -26.29 9.13 21.48
C MET A 222 -25.29 10.19 21.95
N LEU A 223 -25.12 11.26 21.22
CA LEU A 223 -24.20 12.36 21.53
C LEU A 223 -24.88 13.55 22.16
N GLU A 224 -26.18 13.41 22.57
CA GLU A 224 -27.02 14.51 23.13
C GLU A 224 -26.32 15.25 24.28
N LYS A 225 -25.74 14.54 25.23
CA LYS A 225 -25.03 15.15 26.35
C LYS A 225 -23.92 16.08 25.89
N LYS A 226 -23.11 15.64 24.89
CA LYS A 226 -21.96 16.41 24.40
C LYS A 226 -22.37 17.70 23.69
N TRP A 227 -23.35 17.61 22.79
CA TRP A 227 -23.77 18.80 22.05
C TRP A 227 -24.61 19.74 22.87
N SER A 228 -25.41 19.23 23.88
CA SER A 228 -26.14 20.06 24.82
C SER A 228 -25.21 20.82 25.78
N GLU A 229 -24.15 20.21 26.29
CA GLU A 229 -23.14 20.87 27.14
C GLU A 229 -22.43 22.05 26.43
N LYS A 230 -22.44 22.07 25.11
CA LYS A 230 -21.90 23.16 24.27
C LYS A 230 -22.95 24.11 23.70
N ASP A 231 -24.23 23.96 24.08
CA ASP A 231 -25.36 24.72 23.53
C ASP A 231 -25.40 24.73 22.00
N LEU A 232 -25.07 23.61 21.35
CA LEU A 232 -25.04 23.52 19.89
C LEU A 232 -26.44 23.38 19.30
N GLU A 233 -26.74 24.12 18.25
CA GLU A 233 -27.90 23.92 17.40
C GLU A 233 -27.69 22.72 16.49
N ILE A 234 -28.52 21.69 16.63
CA ILE A 234 -28.49 20.51 15.76
C ILE A 234 -29.62 20.62 14.73
N ASP A 235 -29.23 20.63 13.43
CA ASP A 235 -30.17 20.73 12.31
C ASP A 235 -30.04 19.46 11.44
N ILE A 236 -31.12 18.67 11.37
CA ILE A 236 -31.12 17.41 10.64
C ILE A 236 -32.16 17.43 9.51
N ASP A 237 -31.74 16.93 8.34
CA ASP A 237 -32.62 16.68 7.20
C ASP A 237 -32.29 15.28 6.65
N LEU A 238 -33.07 14.31 7.10
CA LEU A 238 -32.83 12.88 6.92
C LEU A 238 -34.10 12.24 6.34
N PRO A 239 -34.31 12.32 5.02
CA PRO A 239 -35.38 11.62 4.34
C PRO A 239 -35.21 10.11 4.53
N GLU A 240 -36.31 9.36 4.53
CA GLU A 240 -36.28 7.93 4.75
C GLU A 240 -35.60 7.20 3.58
N LEU A 241 -34.34 6.79 3.80
CA LEU A 241 -33.50 6.11 2.84
C LEU A 241 -32.87 4.85 3.43
N TYR A 242 -32.81 3.81 2.62
CA TYR A 242 -32.25 2.51 2.99
C TYR A 242 -30.93 2.26 2.28
N ILE A 243 -30.02 1.55 2.95
CA ILE A 243 -28.73 1.13 2.41
C ILE A 243 -28.50 -0.35 2.69
N SER A 244 -27.71 -0.99 1.83
CA SER A 244 -27.08 -2.29 2.11
C SER A 244 -25.66 -2.05 2.60
N GLY A 245 -25.34 -2.47 3.81
CA GLY A 245 -24.01 -2.25 4.42
C GLY A 245 -23.90 -2.96 5.75
N ASN A 246 -22.75 -2.83 6.39
CA ASN A 246 -22.56 -3.27 7.77
C ASN A 246 -23.00 -2.12 8.70
N GLU A 247 -24.11 -2.35 9.42
CA GLU A 247 -24.76 -1.33 10.26
C GLU A 247 -23.85 -0.85 11.38
N ASP A 248 -23.13 -1.76 12.04
CA ASP A 248 -22.26 -1.43 13.18
C ASP A 248 -21.06 -0.57 12.72
N LEU A 249 -20.40 -0.96 11.64
CA LEU A 249 -19.26 -0.20 11.09
C LEU A 249 -19.69 1.18 10.60
N LEU A 250 -20.83 1.30 9.91
CA LEU A 250 -21.31 2.62 9.49
C LEU A 250 -21.76 3.48 10.67
N SER A 251 -22.33 2.89 11.72
CA SER A 251 -22.61 3.62 12.97
C SER A 251 -21.33 4.22 13.57
N GLU A 252 -20.23 3.50 13.57
CA GLU A 252 -18.92 4.00 14.02
C GLU A 252 -18.45 5.21 13.20
N VAL A 253 -18.65 5.19 11.88
CA VAL A 253 -18.34 6.34 11.01
C VAL A 253 -19.13 7.57 11.42
N TRP A 254 -20.46 7.42 11.60
CA TRP A 254 -21.32 8.54 11.95
C TRP A 254 -20.99 9.11 13.32
N ILE A 255 -20.77 8.27 14.31
CA ILE A 255 -20.36 8.70 15.67
C ILE A 255 -19.05 9.48 15.61
N ASN A 256 -18.02 8.98 14.88
CA ASN A 256 -16.75 9.67 14.76
C ASN A 256 -16.88 11.03 14.06
N LEU A 257 -17.64 11.12 12.96
CA LEU A 257 -17.84 12.38 12.24
C LEU A 257 -18.63 13.39 13.05
N LEU A 258 -19.67 12.94 13.75
CA LEU A 258 -20.50 13.78 14.63
C LEU A 258 -19.71 14.26 15.86
N ASP A 259 -18.94 13.37 16.50
CA ASP A 259 -18.09 13.73 17.63
C ASP A 259 -17.04 14.77 17.23
N ASN A 260 -16.43 14.64 16.07
CA ASN A 260 -15.53 15.65 15.51
C ASN A 260 -16.27 16.98 15.25
N ALA A 261 -17.46 16.94 14.66
CA ALA A 261 -18.24 18.15 14.40
C ALA A 261 -18.59 18.88 15.70
N ILE A 262 -19.01 18.15 16.73
CA ILE A 262 -19.32 18.71 18.07
C ILE A 262 -18.05 19.26 18.72
N LYS A 263 -16.96 18.51 18.67
CA LYS A 263 -15.68 18.86 19.28
C LYS A 263 -15.13 20.19 18.75
N PHE A 264 -15.14 20.35 17.42
CA PHE A 264 -14.54 21.52 16.75
C PHE A 264 -15.52 22.66 16.52
N SER A 265 -16.79 22.53 16.89
CA SER A 265 -17.73 23.64 16.92
C SER A 265 -17.47 24.57 18.12
N PRO A 266 -17.61 25.88 17.99
CA PRO A 266 -17.62 26.81 19.14
C PRO A 266 -18.89 26.58 19.96
N VAL A 267 -18.89 27.06 21.23
CA VAL A 267 -20.08 27.10 22.07
C VAL A 267 -21.17 27.93 21.39
N GLY A 268 -22.41 27.44 21.35
CA GLY A 268 -23.52 28.07 20.64
C GLY A 268 -23.44 27.95 19.11
N GLY A 269 -22.51 27.11 18.61
CA GLY A 269 -22.38 26.85 17.19
C GLY A 269 -23.49 25.96 16.62
N LYS A 270 -23.33 25.57 15.34
CA LYS A 270 -24.33 24.76 14.64
C LYS A 270 -23.68 23.53 14.00
N VAL A 271 -24.34 22.37 14.18
CA VAL A 271 -24.01 21.12 13.47
C VAL A 271 -25.21 20.75 12.60
N ILE A 272 -24.94 20.46 11.32
CA ILE A 272 -25.97 20.12 10.33
C ILE A 272 -25.69 18.73 9.78
N VAL A 273 -26.71 17.87 9.77
CA VAL A 273 -26.62 16.51 9.17
C VAL A 273 -27.62 16.41 8.02
N ARG A 274 -27.14 16.09 6.85
CA ARG A 274 -27.96 15.93 5.65
C ARG A 274 -27.76 14.54 5.04
N LEU A 275 -28.87 13.92 4.63
CA LEU A 275 -28.86 12.68 3.86
C LEU A 275 -29.66 12.92 2.58
N TYR A 276 -29.08 12.60 1.42
CA TYR A 276 -29.76 12.73 0.15
C TYR A 276 -29.25 11.70 -0.87
N LYS A 277 -30.04 11.46 -1.91
CA LYS A 277 -29.67 10.57 -3.00
C LYS A 277 -29.00 11.40 -4.12
N ARG A 278 -27.82 10.95 -4.57
CA ARG A 278 -27.09 11.54 -5.70
C ARG A 278 -26.87 10.48 -6.78
N GLY A 279 -27.76 10.46 -7.77
CA GLY A 279 -27.76 9.37 -8.75
C GLY A 279 -28.12 8.04 -8.12
N ASN A 280 -27.23 7.06 -8.18
CA ASN A 280 -27.37 5.76 -7.52
C ASN A 280 -26.76 5.71 -6.12
N ASP A 281 -26.02 6.73 -5.72
CA ASP A 281 -25.32 6.76 -4.44
C ASP A 281 -26.14 7.51 -3.40
N LEU A 282 -25.94 7.15 -2.12
CA LEU A 282 -26.39 7.90 -0.97
C LEU A 282 -25.28 8.80 -0.47
N SER A 283 -25.58 10.05 -0.23
CA SER A 283 -24.64 11.03 0.29
C SER A 283 -25.06 11.48 1.69
N VAL A 284 -24.15 11.38 2.65
CA VAL A 284 -24.29 11.91 4.00
C VAL A 284 -23.32 13.07 4.16
N GLU A 285 -23.83 14.20 4.61
CA GLU A 285 -23.02 15.36 4.96
C GLU A 285 -23.14 15.67 6.44
N VAL A 286 -21.99 15.83 7.09
CA VAL A 286 -21.89 16.37 8.46
C VAL A 286 -21.15 17.69 8.36
N ARG A 287 -21.84 18.77 8.74
CA ARG A 287 -21.33 20.14 8.63
C ARG A 287 -21.24 20.76 10.02
N ASN A 288 -20.20 21.51 10.27
CA ASN A 288 -20.05 22.27 11.51
C ASN A 288 -19.39 23.64 11.26
N ASN A 289 -19.75 24.60 12.07
CA ASN A 289 -19.01 25.85 12.19
C ASN A 289 -17.75 25.59 13.03
N GLY A 290 -16.63 26.22 12.67
CA GLY A 290 -15.40 26.06 13.43
C GLY A 290 -14.20 26.63 12.72
N GLU A 291 -13.03 26.32 13.25
CA GLU A 291 -11.76 26.70 12.67
C GLU A 291 -11.57 26.02 11.30
N GLU A 292 -11.01 26.75 10.35
CA GLU A 292 -10.84 26.27 8.99
C GLU A 292 -9.68 25.26 8.91
N ILE A 293 -9.92 24.13 8.25
CA ILE A 293 -8.88 23.14 7.96
C ILE A 293 -8.08 23.63 6.74
N THR A 294 -6.75 23.78 6.90
CA THR A 294 -5.90 24.24 5.80
C THR A 294 -5.85 23.22 4.65
N GLU A 295 -5.53 23.67 3.43
CA GLU A 295 -5.42 22.75 2.28
C GLU A 295 -4.40 21.63 2.54
N LYS A 296 -3.30 21.95 3.21
CA LYS A 296 -2.28 20.97 3.60
C LYS A 296 -2.83 19.91 4.56
N ASP A 297 -3.66 20.34 5.52
CA ASP A 297 -4.23 19.44 6.50
C ASP A 297 -5.33 18.56 5.89
N LYS A 298 -6.14 19.08 4.95
CA LYS A 298 -7.17 18.32 4.24
C LYS A 298 -6.63 17.06 3.54
N GLU A 299 -5.40 17.11 3.05
CA GLU A 299 -4.73 15.96 2.44
C GLU A 299 -4.33 14.90 3.45
N ARG A 300 -4.09 15.29 4.71
CA ARG A 300 -3.50 14.47 5.76
C ARG A 300 -4.41 14.06 6.90
N ILE A 301 -5.57 14.68 7.07
CA ILE A 301 -6.49 14.37 8.19
C ILE A 301 -6.99 12.93 8.21
N PHE A 302 -6.84 12.20 7.12
CA PHE A 302 -7.13 10.77 7.01
C PHE A 302 -5.89 9.88 7.23
N ASP A 303 -4.71 10.48 7.49
CA ASP A 303 -3.50 9.76 7.87
C ASP A 303 -3.58 9.36 9.35
N LYS A 304 -3.01 8.22 9.70
CA LYS A 304 -3.02 7.71 11.08
C LYS A 304 -2.24 8.64 12.00
N PHE A 305 -2.81 8.93 13.18
CA PHE A 305 -2.26 9.82 14.21
C PHE A 305 -2.05 11.27 13.78
N TYR A 306 -2.46 11.63 12.58
CA TYR A 306 -2.36 13.01 12.17
C TYR A 306 -3.31 13.90 12.97
N GLN A 307 -2.78 14.98 13.50
CA GLN A 307 -3.51 16.03 14.22
C GLN A 307 -3.02 17.38 13.69
N THR A 308 -3.93 18.34 13.58
CA THR A 308 -3.56 19.72 13.30
C THR A 308 -2.96 20.37 14.54
N ASP A 309 -2.11 21.39 14.39
CA ASP A 309 -1.46 22.07 15.52
C ASP A 309 -2.47 22.59 16.57
N THR A 310 -3.66 22.99 16.14
CA THR A 310 -4.74 23.45 17.00
C THR A 310 -5.46 22.31 17.71
N SER A 311 -5.44 21.09 17.16
CA SER A 311 -6.10 19.92 17.75
C SER A 311 -5.31 19.26 18.87
N HIS A 312 -4.00 19.53 19.00
CA HIS A 312 -3.21 19.05 20.14
C HIS A 312 -3.71 19.57 21.50
N ALA A 313 -4.41 20.71 21.51
CA ALA A 313 -5.05 21.24 22.70
C ALA A 313 -6.40 20.56 23.01
N THR A 314 -6.94 19.77 22.10
CA THR A 314 -8.23 19.10 22.22
C THR A 314 -8.07 17.59 22.24
N VAL A 315 -8.88 16.89 23.04
CA VAL A 315 -8.83 15.42 23.21
C VAL A 315 -9.08 14.70 21.88
N GLY A 316 -8.12 13.91 21.43
CA GLY A 316 -8.25 13.06 20.24
C GLY A 316 -6.92 12.33 19.99
N ASN A 317 -6.95 11.18 19.35
CA ASN A 317 -5.77 10.35 19.08
C ASN A 317 -5.42 10.24 17.56
N GLY A 318 -6.08 11.03 16.70
CA GLY A 318 -5.83 11.01 15.25
C GLY A 318 -6.16 9.70 14.54
N LEU A 319 -6.97 8.81 15.16
CA LEU A 319 -7.35 7.52 14.55
C LEU A 319 -8.79 7.48 14.03
N GLY A 320 -9.67 8.35 14.49
CA GLY A 320 -11.10 8.32 14.13
C GLY A 320 -11.34 8.49 12.62
N LEU A 321 -10.75 9.49 11.99
CA LEU A 321 -10.91 9.73 10.54
C LEU A 321 -10.25 8.65 9.66
N PRO A 322 -9.04 8.15 9.95
CA PRO A 322 -8.49 6.94 9.30
C PRO A 322 -9.41 5.72 9.36
N ILE A 323 -10.02 5.45 10.52
CA ILE A 323 -11.01 4.37 10.71
C ILE A 323 -12.23 4.63 9.82
N CYS A 324 -12.80 5.84 9.84
CA CYS A 324 -13.90 6.22 8.95
C CYS A 324 -13.57 5.95 7.49
N LYS A 325 -12.41 6.40 7.02
CA LYS A 325 -11.97 6.19 5.64
C LYS A 325 -11.88 4.69 5.31
N ARG A 326 -11.29 3.89 6.18
CA ARG A 326 -11.17 2.45 5.96
C ARG A 326 -12.52 1.74 5.90
N ILE A 327 -13.45 2.09 6.77
CA ILE A 327 -14.82 1.54 6.76
C ILE A 327 -15.54 1.92 5.46
N ILE A 328 -15.43 3.17 5.04
CA ILE A 328 -16.05 3.65 3.80
C ILE A 328 -15.43 2.98 2.57
N ASP A 329 -14.11 2.78 2.53
CA ASP A 329 -13.41 2.04 1.46
C ASP A 329 -13.89 0.57 1.38
N LEU A 330 -14.15 -0.10 2.52
CA LEU A 330 -14.74 -1.44 2.56
C LEU A 330 -16.16 -1.46 1.98
N HIS A 331 -16.93 -0.38 2.16
CA HIS A 331 -18.25 -0.19 1.56
C HIS A 331 -18.18 0.29 0.09
N LYS A 332 -16.97 0.39 -0.50
CA LYS A 332 -16.73 0.92 -1.87
C LYS A 332 -17.23 2.35 -2.07
N GLY A 333 -17.31 3.10 -0.96
CA GLY A 333 -17.71 4.49 -0.93
C GLY A 333 -16.53 5.45 -1.04
N SER A 334 -16.80 6.72 -0.79
CA SER A 334 -15.77 7.76 -0.68
C SER A 334 -16.10 8.73 0.45
N ILE A 335 -15.05 9.24 1.10
CA ILE A 335 -15.16 10.31 2.10
C ILE A 335 -14.29 11.47 1.67
N SER A 336 -14.79 12.68 1.82
CA SER A 336 -14.08 13.91 1.50
C SER A 336 -14.40 15.01 2.51
N VAL A 337 -13.56 16.05 2.55
CA VAL A 337 -13.74 17.22 3.40
C VAL A 337 -13.61 18.49 2.56
N THR A 338 -14.45 19.45 2.84
CA THR A 338 -14.29 20.84 2.43
C THR A 338 -14.37 21.73 3.64
N SER A 339 -13.50 22.74 3.72
CA SER A 339 -13.48 23.69 4.84
C SER A 339 -13.15 25.06 4.26
N THR A 340 -14.10 25.99 4.36
CA THR A 340 -14.01 27.33 3.81
C THR A 340 -14.89 28.27 4.64
N PHE A 341 -14.41 29.48 4.90
CA PHE A 341 -15.15 30.52 5.61
C PHE A 341 -15.72 30.10 6.98
N GLY A 342 -14.95 29.29 7.72
CA GLY A 342 -15.37 28.82 9.03
C GLY A 342 -16.46 27.75 9.02
N LEU A 343 -16.74 27.15 7.85
CA LEU A 343 -17.65 26.02 7.69
C LEU A 343 -16.87 24.80 7.19
N THR A 344 -16.86 23.74 7.99
CA THR A 344 -16.29 22.44 7.63
C THR A 344 -17.42 21.47 7.27
N VAL A 345 -17.26 20.75 6.15
CA VAL A 345 -18.22 19.77 5.64
C VAL A 345 -17.50 18.47 5.35
N PHE A 346 -17.82 17.42 6.08
CA PHE A 346 -17.46 16.05 5.70
C PHE A 346 -18.57 15.46 4.86
N THR A 347 -18.23 14.92 3.71
CA THR A 347 -19.16 14.29 2.77
C THR A 347 -18.77 12.82 2.59
N VAL A 348 -19.68 11.92 2.87
CA VAL A 348 -19.57 10.49 2.64
C VAL A 348 -20.53 10.09 1.54
N ASN A 349 -20.00 9.44 0.49
CA ASN A 349 -20.80 8.88 -0.58
C ASN A 349 -20.72 7.34 -0.51
N LEU A 350 -21.87 6.69 -0.47
CA LEU A 350 -22.00 5.23 -0.38
C LEU A 350 -22.77 4.74 -1.60
N PRO A 351 -22.22 3.80 -2.38
CA PRO A 351 -22.95 3.19 -3.48
C PRO A 351 -24.08 2.30 -2.95
N GLU A 352 -25.18 2.23 -3.65
CA GLU A 352 -26.21 1.23 -3.38
C GLU A 352 -25.63 -0.14 -3.73
N LEU A 353 -25.17 -0.89 -2.72
CA LEU A 353 -24.67 -2.26 -2.91
C LEU A 353 -25.84 -3.14 -3.36
N GLN A 354 -25.67 -3.78 -4.51
CA GLN A 354 -26.65 -4.73 -5.07
C GLN A 354 -26.57 -6.08 -4.36
#